data_cf1ddb3cf0c061c3b9bdbc25f367902b
#
_entry.id   cf1ddb3cf0c061c3b9bdbc25f367902b
#
_cell.length_a   1.000
_cell.length_b   1.000
_cell.length_c   1.000
_cell.angle_alpha   90.00
_cell.angle_beta   90.00
_cell.angle_gamma   90.00
#
_symmetry.space_group_name_H-M   'P 1'
#
loop_
_entity.id
_entity.type
_entity.pdbx_description
1 polymer ?
#
loop_
_entity_poly.entity_id
_entity_poly.type
_entity_poly.pdbx_seq_one_letter_code
_entity_poly.pdbx_strand_id
1 'polypeptide(L)'
;QGITCVIAGDIRNIRREKDLGHRTNQKFHSLPYNRIYIMLEYKLKRYGIRFIKQEESYTSQCSPLSPKVEKRYAEPSKRKERGLYRDGNRTYNADAVGAYNILRKYHSVSGVKRELSVTGLKTPEIIKVAV
;
A
#
# COMPACT_ATOMS: atom_id res chain seq x y z
N GLN A 1 -8.68 1.84 -19.09
CA GLN A 1 -8.92 0.77 -18.11
C GLN A 1 -10.09 1.05 -17.15
N GLY A 2 -10.79 2.15 -17.28
CA GLY A 2 -11.96 2.46 -16.46
C GLY A 2 -11.68 2.63 -14.96
N ILE A 3 -10.48 3.12 -14.59
CA ILE A 3 -10.12 3.42 -13.21
C ILE A 3 -10.90 4.66 -12.74
N THR A 4 -11.67 4.50 -11.67
CA THR A 4 -12.50 5.57 -11.09
C THR A 4 -11.99 6.09 -9.75
N CYS A 5 -11.09 5.35 -9.11
CA CYS A 5 -10.54 5.69 -7.81
C CYS A 5 -9.12 5.17 -7.65
N VAL A 6 -8.25 5.97 -7.07
CA VAL A 6 -6.90 5.60 -6.64
C VAL A 6 -6.83 5.68 -5.12
N ILE A 7 -6.36 4.61 -4.48
CA ILE A 7 -6.24 4.51 -3.03
C ILE A 7 -4.76 4.42 -2.70
N ALA A 8 -4.27 5.36 -1.92
CA ALA A 8 -2.88 5.41 -1.47
C ALA A 8 -2.79 5.24 0.05
N GLY A 9 -1.70 4.64 0.52
CA GLY A 9 -1.41 4.56 1.94
C GLY A 9 -1.21 5.96 2.56
N ASP A 10 -1.76 6.20 3.74
CA ASP A 10 -1.54 7.45 4.48
C ASP A 10 -0.29 7.34 5.36
N ILE A 11 0.81 7.84 4.86
CA ILE A 11 2.13 7.78 5.49
C ILE A 11 2.21 8.62 6.77
N ARG A 12 1.28 9.56 6.99
CA ARG A 12 1.32 10.48 8.15
C ARG A 12 1.15 9.74 9.49
N ASN A 13 0.47 8.61 9.50
CA ASN A 13 0.22 7.83 10.72
C ASN A 13 1.38 6.92 11.13
N ILE A 14 2.36 6.67 10.26
CA ILE A 14 3.57 5.89 10.59
C ILE A 14 4.40 6.55 11.70
N ARG A 15 4.27 7.88 11.87
CA ARG A 15 5.01 8.66 12.87
C ARG A 15 4.61 8.40 14.32
N ARG A 16 3.40 7.91 14.58
CA ARG A 16 2.89 7.77 15.94
C ARG A 16 3.36 6.51 16.67
N GLU A 17 3.84 5.50 15.94
CA GLU A 17 4.14 4.19 16.51
C GLU A 17 5.61 3.75 16.42
N LYS A 18 6.46 4.48 15.71
CA LYS A 18 7.90 4.12 15.58
C LYS A 18 8.78 5.35 15.76
N ASP A 19 9.49 5.38 16.87
CA ASP A 19 10.67 6.23 17.01
C ASP A 19 11.80 5.62 16.15
N LEU A 20 11.97 6.17 14.94
CA LEU A 20 13.00 5.74 13.99
C LEU A 20 14.37 6.36 14.26
N GLY A 21 14.50 7.07 15.41
CA GLY A 21 15.69 7.83 15.74
C GLY A 21 15.74 9.21 15.07
N HIS A 22 16.44 10.15 15.70
CA HIS A 22 16.43 11.57 15.33
C HIS A 22 16.84 11.85 13.87
N ARG A 23 17.86 11.18 13.32
CA ARG A 23 18.34 11.37 11.94
C ARG A 23 17.35 10.84 10.89
N THR A 24 16.72 9.71 11.18
CA THR A 24 15.72 9.10 10.26
C THR A 24 14.41 9.87 10.28
N ASN A 25 14.02 10.38 11.46
CA ASN A 25 12.86 11.25 11.61
C ASN A 25 13.05 12.57 10.84
N GLN A 26 14.23 13.21 10.87
CA GLN A 26 14.53 14.40 10.08
C GLN A 26 14.44 14.15 8.57
N LYS A 27 14.99 13.03 8.07
CA LYS A 27 14.89 12.64 6.65
C LYS A 27 13.44 12.40 6.24
N PHE A 28 12.62 11.79 7.12
CA PHE A 28 11.20 11.60 6.88
C PHE A 28 10.42 12.92 6.83
N HIS A 29 10.82 13.93 7.65
CA HIS A 29 10.24 15.27 7.61
C HIS A 29 10.55 16.03 6.33
N SER A 30 11.69 15.77 5.68
CA SER A 30 12.11 16.42 4.45
C SER A 30 11.51 15.81 3.19
N LEU A 31 10.89 14.63 3.27
CA LEU A 31 10.28 13.98 2.12
C LEU A 31 8.95 14.68 1.73
N PRO A 32 8.77 15.05 0.45
CA PRO A 32 7.67 15.89 0.02
C PRO A 32 6.35 15.12 -0.19
N TYR A 33 6.00 14.19 0.74
CA TYR A 33 4.79 13.36 0.61
C TYR A 33 3.52 14.18 0.47
N ASN A 34 3.38 15.27 1.21
CA ASN A 34 2.21 16.14 1.08
C ASN A 34 2.12 16.75 -0.32
N ARG A 35 3.24 17.14 -0.91
CA ARG A 35 3.30 17.64 -2.29
C ARG A 35 2.86 16.57 -3.29
N ILE A 36 3.32 15.33 -3.12
CA ILE A 36 2.94 14.20 -3.96
C ILE A 36 1.44 13.95 -3.87
N TYR A 37 0.88 13.94 -2.67
CA TYR A 37 -0.56 13.74 -2.47
C TYR A 37 -1.39 14.86 -3.11
N ILE A 38 -1.02 16.13 -2.90
CA ILE A 38 -1.71 17.27 -3.50
C ILE A 38 -1.64 17.18 -5.03
N MET A 39 -0.48 16.85 -5.58
CA MET A 39 -0.27 16.74 -7.01
C MET A 39 -1.06 15.57 -7.62
N LEU A 40 -1.11 14.43 -6.96
CA LEU A 40 -1.90 13.27 -7.38
C LEU A 40 -3.39 13.61 -7.36
N GLU A 41 -3.89 14.20 -6.27
CA GLU A 41 -5.29 14.58 -6.15
C GLU A 41 -5.71 15.55 -7.24
N TYR A 42 -4.91 16.60 -7.48
CA TYR A 42 -5.15 17.57 -8.54
C TYR A 42 -5.17 16.95 -9.93
N LYS A 43 -4.16 16.12 -10.25
CA LYS A 43 -4.07 15.48 -11.58
C LYS A 43 -5.19 14.47 -11.80
N LEU A 44 -5.48 13.63 -10.82
CA LEU A 44 -6.53 12.60 -10.92
C LEU A 44 -7.92 13.24 -11.06
N LYS A 45 -8.17 14.34 -10.35
CA LYS A 45 -9.43 15.09 -10.46
C LYS A 45 -9.72 15.56 -11.89
N ARG A 46 -8.69 15.92 -12.65
CA ARG A 46 -8.84 16.32 -14.06
C ARG A 46 -9.39 15.21 -14.95
N TYR A 47 -9.20 13.96 -14.57
CA TYR A 47 -9.70 12.77 -15.26
C TYR A 47 -10.96 12.17 -14.60
N GLY A 48 -11.55 12.88 -13.65
CA GLY A 48 -12.71 12.38 -12.91
C GLY A 48 -12.40 11.21 -11.97
N ILE A 49 -11.12 11.01 -11.61
CA ILE A 49 -10.67 9.93 -10.74
C ILE A 49 -10.56 10.45 -9.31
N ARG A 50 -11.19 9.74 -8.37
CA ARG A 50 -11.10 10.07 -6.95
C ARG A 50 -9.76 9.62 -6.36
N PHE A 51 -9.20 10.41 -5.46
CA PHE A 51 -8.01 10.07 -4.70
C PHE A 51 -8.37 9.90 -3.22
N ILE A 52 -8.04 8.75 -2.64
CA ILE A 52 -8.38 8.41 -1.25
C ILE A 52 -7.09 8.00 -0.52
N LYS A 53 -6.91 8.53 0.68
CA LYS A 53 -5.84 8.12 1.60
C LYS A 53 -6.39 7.10 2.59
N GLN A 54 -5.75 5.95 2.66
CA GLN A 54 -6.11 4.85 3.55
C GLN A 54 -5.02 4.63 4.59
N GLU A 55 -5.40 4.52 5.85
CA GLU A 55 -4.48 4.09 6.91
C GLU A 55 -3.87 2.72 6.54
N GLU A 56 -2.53 2.60 6.68
CA GLU A 56 -1.77 1.48 6.11
C GLU A 56 -1.09 0.56 7.13
N SER A 57 -1.41 0.65 8.44
CA SER A 57 -0.83 -0.25 9.44
C SER A 57 -0.97 -1.72 9.04
N TYR A 58 0.12 -2.47 9.19
CA TYR A 58 0.22 -3.91 8.92
C TYR A 58 0.03 -4.35 7.46
N THR A 59 -0.19 -3.44 6.52
CA THR A 59 -0.41 -3.79 5.11
C THR A 59 0.80 -4.47 4.45
N SER A 60 2.01 -4.12 4.88
CA SER A 60 3.25 -4.75 4.40
C SER A 60 3.61 -6.05 5.12
N GLN A 61 2.89 -6.41 6.19
CA GLN A 61 3.21 -7.54 7.06
C GLN A 61 2.18 -8.67 7.00
N CYS A 62 0.96 -8.37 6.58
CA CYS A 62 -0.09 -9.38 6.43
C CYS A 62 0.02 -10.12 5.10
N SER A 63 -0.27 -11.43 5.13
CA SER A 63 -0.42 -12.21 3.90
C SER A 63 -1.58 -11.66 3.05
N PRO A 64 -1.45 -11.65 1.71
CA PRO A 64 -2.57 -11.33 0.83
C PRO A 64 -3.74 -12.31 0.98
N LEU A 65 -3.49 -13.49 1.56
CA LEU A 65 -4.48 -14.54 1.81
C LEU A 65 -5.02 -14.52 3.24
N SER A 66 -4.52 -13.65 4.13
CA SER A 66 -5.05 -13.54 5.50
C SER A 66 -6.53 -13.08 5.48
N PRO A 67 -7.35 -13.47 6.49
CA PRO A 67 -8.75 -13.07 6.52
C PRO A 67 -8.94 -11.54 6.53
N LYS A 68 -8.06 -10.82 7.26
CA LYS A 68 -8.07 -9.36 7.39
C LYS A 68 -6.66 -8.81 7.47
N VAL A 69 -6.53 -7.49 7.27
CA VAL A 69 -5.27 -6.76 7.45
C VAL A 69 -5.27 -6.13 8.84
N GLU A 70 -4.80 -6.87 9.83
CA GLU A 70 -4.79 -6.49 11.24
C GLU A 70 -3.52 -7.00 11.93
N LYS A 71 -3.22 -6.45 13.12
CA LYS A 71 -2.04 -6.82 13.93
C LYS A 71 -1.93 -8.33 14.18
N ARG A 72 -3.03 -9.01 14.47
CA ARG A 72 -3.05 -10.46 14.77
C ARG A 72 -2.64 -11.33 13.58
N TYR A 73 -2.73 -10.83 12.36
CA TYR A 73 -2.33 -11.52 11.13
C TYR A 73 -1.01 -11.00 10.56
N ALA A 74 -0.36 -10.06 11.25
CA ALA A 74 0.90 -9.49 10.82
C ALA A 74 2.06 -10.45 11.10
N GLU A 75 2.79 -10.83 10.07
CA GLU A 75 3.94 -11.73 10.12
C GLU A 75 5.16 -11.07 9.47
N PRO A 76 5.90 -10.19 10.20
CA PRO A 76 7.06 -9.49 9.65
C PRO A 76 8.13 -10.42 9.10
N SER A 77 8.25 -11.63 9.65
CA SER A 77 9.21 -12.65 9.25
C SER A 77 9.04 -13.15 7.81
N LYS A 78 7.86 -13.00 7.23
CA LYS A 78 7.57 -13.39 5.83
C LYS A 78 8.18 -12.41 4.81
N ARG A 79 8.62 -11.22 5.25
CA ARG A 79 9.32 -10.23 4.44
C ARG A 79 10.84 -10.27 4.73
N LYS A 80 11.46 -11.43 4.57
CA LYS A 80 12.89 -11.65 4.88
C LYS A 80 13.84 -11.03 3.88
N GLU A 81 13.47 -11.03 2.60
CA GLU A 81 14.29 -10.50 1.51
C GLU A 81 13.66 -9.21 0.96
N ARG A 82 14.52 -8.29 0.54
CA ARG A 82 14.06 -7.03 -0.06
C ARG A 82 13.23 -7.31 -1.31
N GLY A 83 12.02 -6.74 -1.36
CA GLY A 83 11.12 -6.89 -2.51
C GLY A 83 10.31 -8.19 -2.55
N LEU A 84 10.57 -9.15 -1.63
CA LEU A 84 9.89 -10.43 -1.63
C LEU A 84 9.09 -10.66 -0.35
N TYR A 85 7.89 -11.21 -0.54
CA TYR A 85 7.00 -11.67 0.52
C TYR A 85 6.73 -13.17 0.34
N ARG A 86 7.10 -13.98 1.32
CA ARG A 86 6.95 -15.45 1.29
C ARG A 86 5.81 -15.89 2.19
N ASP A 87 4.88 -16.66 1.64
CA ASP A 87 3.77 -17.27 2.37
C ASP A 87 3.67 -18.75 2.02
N GLY A 88 4.21 -19.58 2.90
CA GLY A 88 4.38 -21.01 2.64
C GLY A 88 5.24 -21.24 1.37
N ASN A 89 4.71 -21.97 0.40
CA ASN A 89 5.37 -22.23 -0.87
C ASN A 89 5.16 -21.13 -1.93
N ARG A 90 4.48 -20.03 -1.56
CA ARG A 90 4.16 -18.93 -2.47
C ARG A 90 5.07 -17.74 -2.22
N THR A 91 5.59 -17.18 -3.28
CA THR A 91 6.38 -15.95 -3.25
C THR A 91 5.68 -14.86 -4.05
N TYR A 92 5.57 -13.68 -3.47
CA TYR A 92 4.93 -12.51 -4.05
C TYR A 92 5.90 -11.34 -4.09
N ASN A 93 5.63 -10.37 -4.97
CA ASN A 93 6.28 -9.07 -4.89
C ASN A 93 5.76 -8.32 -3.64
N ALA A 94 6.68 -7.89 -2.76
CA ALA A 94 6.32 -7.29 -1.47
C ALA A 94 5.57 -5.95 -1.60
N ASP A 95 5.89 -5.16 -2.63
CA ASP A 95 5.26 -3.86 -2.86
C ASP A 95 3.84 -4.06 -3.43
N ALA A 96 3.67 -5.04 -4.31
CA ALA A 96 2.35 -5.44 -4.80
C ALA A 96 1.46 -5.97 -3.67
N VAL A 97 2.01 -6.75 -2.72
CA VAL A 97 1.29 -7.20 -1.52
C VAL A 97 0.86 -6.02 -0.66
N GLY A 98 1.76 -5.06 -0.43
CA GLY A 98 1.45 -3.83 0.32
C GLY A 98 0.29 -3.05 -0.31
N ALA A 99 0.37 -2.78 -1.60
CA ALA A 99 -0.67 -2.07 -2.35
C ALA A 99 -2.02 -2.82 -2.34
N TYR A 100 -2.00 -4.14 -2.53
CA TYR A 100 -3.18 -5.00 -2.46
C TYR A 100 -3.83 -4.97 -1.08
N ASN A 101 -3.05 -5.02 -0.02
CA ASN A 101 -3.56 -4.97 1.35
C ASN A 101 -4.12 -3.58 1.72
N ILE A 102 -3.57 -2.50 1.19
CA ILE A 102 -4.15 -1.16 1.32
C ILE A 102 -5.56 -1.14 0.70
N LEU A 103 -5.70 -1.69 -0.49
CA LEU A 103 -6.99 -1.80 -1.17
C LEU A 103 -7.99 -2.67 -0.39
N ARG A 104 -7.57 -3.83 0.13
CA ARG A 104 -8.40 -4.70 0.98
C ARG A 104 -8.90 -3.97 2.22
N LYS A 105 -8.00 -3.22 2.86
CA LYS A 105 -8.32 -2.44 4.06
C LYS A 105 -9.37 -1.39 3.77
N TYR A 106 -9.23 -0.67 2.65
CA TYR A 106 -10.22 0.29 2.18
C TYR A 106 -11.58 -0.37 1.92
N HIS A 107 -11.63 -1.52 1.24
CA HIS A 107 -12.87 -2.25 0.99
C HIS A 107 -13.56 -2.67 2.28
N SER A 108 -12.79 -3.12 3.27
CA SER A 108 -13.33 -3.50 4.59
C SER A 108 -13.99 -2.32 5.32
N VAL A 109 -13.41 -1.13 5.21
CA VAL A 109 -13.92 0.08 5.89
C VAL A 109 -15.08 0.72 5.12
N SER A 110 -14.98 0.76 3.78
CA SER A 110 -15.98 1.40 2.92
C SER A 110 -17.22 0.55 2.65
N GLY A 111 -17.23 -0.72 3.08
CA GLY A 111 -18.33 -1.65 2.81
C GLY A 111 -18.47 -2.08 1.35
N VAL A 112 -17.48 -1.77 0.50
CA VAL A 112 -17.49 -2.18 -0.91
C VAL A 112 -17.29 -3.68 -0.99
N LYS A 113 -18.33 -4.39 -1.45
CA LYS A 113 -18.28 -5.82 -1.73
C LYS A 113 -17.78 -6.04 -3.16
N ARG A 114 -16.49 -6.03 -3.35
CA ARG A 114 -15.86 -6.37 -4.63
C ARG A 114 -14.85 -7.48 -4.39
N GLU A 115 -14.95 -8.53 -5.19
CA GLU A 115 -13.97 -9.59 -5.15
C GLU A 115 -12.63 -9.08 -5.66
N LEU A 116 -11.58 -9.28 -4.87
CA LEU A 116 -10.22 -8.89 -5.20
C LEU A 116 -9.41 -10.14 -5.55
N SER A 117 -8.74 -10.10 -6.69
CA SER A 117 -7.88 -11.20 -7.14
C SER A 117 -6.44 -11.00 -6.68
N VAL A 118 -5.81 -12.08 -6.22
CA VAL A 118 -4.36 -12.13 -5.92
C VAL A 118 -3.53 -12.39 -7.18
N THR A 119 -4.16 -12.55 -8.32
CA THR A 119 -3.49 -12.74 -9.61
C THR A 119 -2.62 -11.50 -9.93
N GLY A 120 -1.40 -11.72 -10.36
CA GLY A 120 -0.46 -10.64 -10.67
C GLY A 120 0.41 -10.17 -9.49
N LEU A 121 0.13 -10.58 -8.25
CA LEU A 121 1.00 -10.21 -7.11
C LEU A 121 2.39 -10.86 -7.17
N LYS A 122 2.56 -11.94 -7.94
CA LYS A 122 3.87 -12.58 -8.16
C LYS A 122 4.71 -11.80 -9.14
N THR A 123 4.11 -11.39 -10.24
CA THR A 123 4.76 -10.73 -11.38
C THR A 123 3.97 -9.50 -11.79
N PRO A 124 4.13 -8.37 -11.09
CA PRO A 124 3.49 -7.12 -11.48
C PRO A 124 3.91 -6.70 -12.88
N GLU A 125 2.98 -6.15 -13.64
CA GLU A 125 3.27 -5.59 -14.96
C GLU A 125 4.16 -4.35 -14.83
N ILE A 126 5.20 -4.26 -15.65
CA ILE A 126 6.10 -3.11 -15.71
C ILE A 126 5.63 -2.19 -16.83
N ILE A 127 5.08 -1.04 -16.45
CA ILE A 127 4.70 0.00 -17.40
C ILE A 127 5.86 0.96 -17.58
N LYS A 128 6.44 0.99 -18.78
CA LYS A 128 7.44 1.98 -19.16
C LYS A 128 6.72 3.27 -19.58
N VAL A 129 6.95 4.33 -18.82
CA VAL A 129 6.45 5.66 -19.18
C VAL A 129 7.49 6.34 -20.06
N ALA A 130 7.10 6.78 -21.24
CA ALA A 130 7.96 7.64 -22.06
C ALA A 130 8.15 8.99 -21.34
N VAL A 131 9.40 9.38 -21.16
CA VAL A 131 9.79 10.65 -20.53
C VAL A 131 9.89 11.72 -21.60
#